data_7d4a13702c56dd4508445014535c9cc6
#
_entry.id   7d4a13702c56dd4508445014535c9cc6
#
_cell.length_a   1.000
_cell.length_b   1.000
_cell.length_c   1.000
_cell.angle_alpha   90.00
_cell.angle_beta   90.00
_cell.angle_gamma   90.00
#
_symmetry.space_group_name_H-M   'P 1'
#
loop_
_entity.id
_entity.type
_entity.pdbx_description
1 polymer ?
#
loop_
_entity_poly.entity_id
_entity_poly.type
_entity_poly.pdbx_seq_one_letter_code
_entity_poly.pdbx_strand_id
1 'polypeptide(L)'
;MIRFAEQRDLPAIYSLWETCFPDEGGFNGYFFSHLYEPQHTLLLMQENTLCAMLQMLPYTLSVNGEPREITYIYGVCTHPAHRRRGYAAELLERSFALDKEKRRAASILIPAEKWLFEFYRPFGYTETFYLSRRSLTRTAGEFELPRRIGDAHIPQINALYEASCPPLHITRGREEWSRQIAMFDALGAGVYGWFDGAALTAYAFCWEDTAQEAIG
;
A
#
# COMPACT_ATOMS: atom_id res chain seq x y z
N MET A 1 0.77 -11.96 24.16
CA MET A 1 1.78 -12.66 23.32
C MET A 1 1.72 -12.11 21.91
N ILE A 2 2.90 -11.79 21.32
CA ILE A 2 2.99 -11.33 19.93
C ILE A 2 3.63 -12.43 19.08
N ARG A 3 3.02 -12.74 17.93
CA ARG A 3 3.49 -13.74 16.94
C ARG A 3 3.04 -13.39 15.55
N PHE A 4 3.66 -13.99 14.54
CA PHE A 4 3.12 -13.97 13.18
C PHE A 4 1.83 -14.79 13.09
N ALA A 5 0.99 -14.42 12.15
CA ALA A 5 -0.23 -15.13 11.84
C ALA A 5 0.08 -16.48 11.17
N GLU A 6 -0.85 -17.41 11.35
CA GLU A 6 -0.95 -18.67 10.64
C GLU A 6 -2.24 -18.70 9.82
N GLN A 7 -2.37 -19.63 8.89
CA GLN A 7 -3.56 -19.72 8.03
C GLN A 7 -4.86 -19.85 8.85
N ARG A 8 -4.81 -20.53 9.98
CA ARG A 8 -5.96 -20.71 10.89
C ARG A 8 -6.47 -19.42 11.53
N ASP A 9 -5.63 -18.36 11.56
CA ASP A 9 -6.00 -17.08 12.16
C ASP A 9 -6.82 -16.19 11.20
N LEU A 10 -6.87 -16.53 9.90
CA LEU A 10 -7.49 -15.72 8.86
C LEU A 10 -8.93 -15.27 9.20
N PRO A 11 -9.83 -16.14 9.72
CA PRO A 11 -11.19 -15.68 10.05
C PRO A 11 -11.21 -14.59 11.12
N ALA A 12 -10.37 -14.70 12.17
CA ALA A 12 -10.29 -13.69 13.23
C ALA A 12 -9.64 -12.40 12.73
N ILE A 13 -8.63 -12.49 11.88
CA ILE A 13 -7.96 -11.35 11.24
C ILE A 13 -8.94 -10.60 10.34
N TYR A 14 -9.68 -11.31 9.48
CA TYR A 14 -10.68 -10.70 8.61
C TYR A 14 -11.77 -9.98 9.41
N SER A 15 -12.29 -10.61 10.46
CA SER A 15 -13.29 -10.01 11.34
C SER A 15 -12.78 -8.75 12.04
N LEU A 16 -11.53 -8.75 12.52
CA LEU A 16 -10.92 -7.56 13.13
C LEU A 16 -10.71 -6.46 12.09
N TRP A 17 -10.28 -6.83 10.88
CA TRP A 17 -10.10 -5.89 9.78
C TRP A 17 -11.40 -5.20 9.41
N GLU A 18 -12.47 -5.96 9.13
CA GLU A 18 -13.81 -5.41 8.82
C GLU A 18 -14.33 -4.48 9.94
N THR A 19 -14.05 -4.82 11.21
CA THR A 19 -14.42 -3.98 12.34
C THR A 19 -13.68 -2.63 12.37
N CYS A 20 -12.44 -2.61 11.92
CA CYS A 20 -11.57 -1.43 11.97
C CYS A 20 -11.54 -0.63 10.66
N PHE A 21 -11.74 -1.30 9.53
CA PHE A 21 -11.66 -0.77 8.17
C PHE A 21 -12.84 -1.28 7.33
N PRO A 22 -14.07 -0.85 7.66
CA PRO A 22 -15.23 -1.24 6.86
C PRO A 22 -15.06 -0.77 5.42
N ASP A 23 -15.44 -1.62 4.47
CA ASP A 23 -15.28 -1.37 3.05
C ASP A 23 -16.53 -1.80 2.27
N GLU A 24 -17.08 -0.85 1.50
CA GLU A 24 -18.23 -1.08 0.62
C GLU A 24 -17.82 -1.38 -0.83
N GLY A 25 -16.55 -1.10 -1.18
CA GLY A 25 -16.02 -1.21 -2.55
C GLY A 25 -15.48 -2.58 -2.93
N GLY A 26 -15.49 -3.57 -2.02
CA GLY A 26 -14.99 -4.92 -2.28
C GLY A 26 -13.47 -5.09 -2.18
N PHE A 27 -12.74 -4.03 -1.81
CA PHE A 27 -11.29 -4.07 -1.65
C PHE A 27 -10.87 -5.08 -0.57
N ASN A 28 -11.55 -5.12 0.58
CA ASN A 28 -11.21 -6.06 1.65
C ASN A 28 -11.31 -7.52 1.17
N GLY A 29 -12.38 -7.87 0.47
CA GLY A 29 -12.55 -9.20 -0.11
C GLY A 29 -11.43 -9.55 -1.10
N TYR A 30 -11.09 -8.62 -1.98
CA TYR A 30 -9.98 -8.78 -2.93
C TYR A 30 -8.65 -8.94 -2.20
N PHE A 31 -8.35 -8.05 -1.25
CA PHE A 31 -7.10 -8.06 -0.50
C PHE A 31 -6.86 -9.41 0.20
N PHE A 32 -7.84 -9.89 0.96
CA PHE A 32 -7.70 -11.14 1.69
C PHE A 32 -7.70 -12.40 0.82
N SER A 33 -8.27 -12.33 -0.38
CA SER A 33 -8.27 -13.45 -1.33
C SER A 33 -7.02 -13.53 -2.20
N HIS A 34 -6.33 -12.39 -2.45
CA HIS A 34 -5.28 -12.32 -3.48
C HIS A 34 -3.95 -11.73 -3.00
N LEU A 35 -3.96 -10.90 -1.95
CA LEU A 35 -2.78 -10.15 -1.52
C LEU A 35 -2.32 -10.49 -0.10
N TYR A 36 -3.23 -10.98 0.72
CA TYR A 36 -2.93 -11.29 2.11
C TYR A 36 -1.99 -12.48 2.25
N GLU A 37 -0.96 -12.31 3.07
CA GLU A 37 0.00 -13.36 3.43
C GLU A 37 0.18 -13.42 4.95
N PRO A 38 -0.12 -14.56 5.61
CA PRO A 38 -0.08 -14.65 7.08
C PRO A 38 1.31 -14.39 7.65
N GLN A 39 2.39 -14.78 6.96
CA GLN A 39 3.76 -14.55 7.41
C GLN A 39 4.17 -13.07 7.44
N HIS A 40 3.37 -12.17 6.88
CA HIS A 40 3.56 -10.73 6.94
C HIS A 40 2.67 -10.05 7.98
N THR A 41 1.83 -10.78 8.68
CA THR A 41 0.88 -10.23 9.65
C THR A 41 1.29 -10.56 11.08
N LEU A 42 1.54 -9.53 11.86
CA LEU A 42 1.90 -9.64 13.28
C LEU A 42 0.65 -9.47 14.14
N LEU A 43 0.40 -10.42 15.02
CA LEU A 43 -0.77 -10.47 15.89
C LEU A 43 -0.39 -10.24 17.35
N LEU A 44 -1.20 -9.47 18.06
CA LEU A 44 -1.18 -9.39 19.54
C LEU A 44 -2.38 -10.15 20.10
N MET A 45 -2.08 -11.23 20.80
CA MET A 45 -3.06 -12.13 21.39
C MET A 45 -3.09 -11.97 22.92
N GLN A 46 -4.27 -11.96 23.50
CA GLN A 46 -4.50 -12.08 24.95
C GLN A 46 -5.45 -13.25 25.20
N GLU A 47 -5.05 -14.23 25.98
CA GLU A 47 -5.89 -15.38 26.35
C GLU A 47 -6.63 -16.02 25.15
N ASN A 48 -5.92 -16.23 24.05
CA ASN A 48 -6.43 -16.72 22.77
C ASN A 48 -7.36 -15.76 21.99
N THR A 49 -7.50 -14.52 22.45
CA THR A 49 -8.27 -13.50 21.73
C THR A 49 -7.34 -12.60 20.92
N LEU A 50 -7.65 -12.36 19.65
CA LEU A 50 -6.96 -11.40 18.82
C LEU A 50 -7.36 -9.98 19.23
N CYS A 51 -6.43 -9.22 19.78
CA CYS A 51 -6.67 -7.87 20.28
C CYS A 51 -6.21 -6.77 19.31
N ALA A 52 -5.11 -7.01 18.62
CA ALA A 52 -4.53 -6.04 17.68
C ALA A 52 -3.68 -6.76 16.64
N MET A 53 -3.47 -6.12 15.49
CA MET A 53 -2.59 -6.60 14.44
C MET A 53 -1.95 -5.46 13.67
N LEU A 54 -0.88 -5.77 12.95
CA LEU A 54 -0.32 -4.96 11.86
C LEU A 54 0.27 -5.88 10.80
N GLN A 55 0.45 -5.36 9.60
CA GLN A 55 1.15 -6.06 8.52
C GLN A 55 2.51 -5.43 8.26
N MET A 56 3.51 -6.26 7.98
CA MET A 56 4.90 -5.93 7.68
C MET A 56 5.20 -6.30 6.23
N LEU A 57 4.64 -5.55 5.28
CA LEU A 57 4.77 -5.85 3.86
C LEU A 57 6.20 -5.52 3.38
N PRO A 58 6.88 -6.45 2.69
CA PRO A 58 8.20 -6.19 2.14
C PRO A 58 8.10 -5.25 0.93
N TYR A 59 8.95 -4.22 0.92
CA TYR A 59 9.08 -3.29 -0.20
C TYR A 59 10.57 -2.99 -0.45
N THR A 60 10.86 -2.46 -1.63
CA THR A 60 12.19 -1.95 -1.97
C THR A 60 12.13 -0.45 -2.19
N LEU A 61 12.99 0.27 -1.48
CA LEU A 61 13.19 1.70 -1.59
C LEU A 61 14.46 1.97 -2.41
N SER A 62 14.33 2.75 -3.47
CA SER A 62 15.50 3.32 -4.16
C SER A 62 16.00 4.53 -3.39
N VAL A 63 17.28 4.55 -3.05
CA VAL A 63 17.97 5.68 -2.44
C VAL A 63 19.09 6.09 -3.36
N ASN A 64 18.89 7.13 -4.16
CA ASN A 64 19.84 7.55 -5.20
C ASN A 64 20.23 6.42 -6.16
N GLY A 65 19.28 5.59 -6.56
CA GLY A 65 19.48 4.44 -7.44
C GLY A 65 19.94 3.15 -6.73
N GLU A 66 20.25 3.19 -5.44
CA GLU A 66 20.63 2.03 -4.66
C GLU A 66 19.43 1.39 -3.98
N PRO A 67 19.13 0.11 -4.22
CA PRO A 67 18.00 -0.57 -3.60
C PRO A 67 18.25 -0.84 -2.10
N ARG A 68 17.22 -0.62 -1.29
CA ARG A 68 17.19 -0.94 0.14
C ARG A 68 15.91 -1.67 0.48
N GLU A 69 16.02 -2.82 1.12
CA GLU A 69 14.84 -3.50 1.67
C GLU A 69 14.27 -2.70 2.85
N ILE A 70 12.97 -2.52 2.83
CA ILE A 70 12.20 -1.82 3.86
C ILE A 70 10.93 -2.59 4.20
N THR A 71 10.26 -2.18 5.27
CA THR A 71 8.93 -2.65 5.62
C THR A 71 7.89 -1.55 5.39
N TYR A 72 6.82 -1.85 4.69
CA TYR A 72 5.62 -1.04 4.72
C TYR A 72 4.70 -1.55 5.83
N ILE A 73 4.53 -0.74 6.88
CA ILE A 73 3.60 -1.02 7.97
C ILE A 73 2.20 -0.68 7.49
N TYR A 74 1.34 -1.69 7.43
CA TYR A 74 0.00 -1.58 6.87
C TYR A 74 -1.05 -2.17 7.81
N GLY A 75 -2.28 -1.67 7.77
CA GLY A 75 -3.41 -2.21 8.48
C GLY A 75 -3.23 -2.30 10.02
N VAL A 76 -2.55 -1.30 10.61
CA VAL A 76 -2.39 -1.24 12.07
C VAL A 76 -3.75 -1.03 12.71
N CYS A 77 -4.24 -2.02 13.43
CA CYS A 77 -5.54 -1.90 14.09
C CYS A 77 -5.60 -2.60 15.44
N THR A 78 -6.47 -2.06 16.29
CA THR A 78 -6.78 -2.63 17.62
C THR A 78 -8.29 -2.73 17.75
N HIS A 79 -8.78 -3.90 18.15
CA HIS A 79 -10.19 -4.13 18.39
C HIS A 79 -10.76 -3.06 19.35
N PRO A 80 -11.93 -2.46 19.06
CA PRO A 80 -12.48 -1.36 19.85
C PRO A 80 -12.51 -1.61 21.37
N ALA A 81 -12.87 -2.83 21.80
CA ALA A 81 -12.91 -3.20 23.21
C ALA A 81 -11.52 -3.30 23.89
N HIS A 82 -10.44 -3.27 23.11
CA HIS A 82 -9.07 -3.40 23.59
C HIS A 82 -8.20 -2.16 23.34
N ARG A 83 -8.77 -1.07 22.85
CA ARG A 83 -8.08 0.21 22.61
C ARG A 83 -7.59 0.83 23.93
N ARG A 84 -6.62 1.77 23.81
CA ARG A 84 -5.99 2.51 24.93
C ARG A 84 -5.21 1.63 25.91
N ARG A 85 -4.77 0.45 25.46
CA ARG A 85 -3.95 -0.48 26.28
C ARG A 85 -2.50 -0.58 25.78
N GLY A 86 -2.09 0.27 24.81
CA GLY A 86 -0.73 0.29 24.28
C GLY A 86 -0.43 -0.78 23.19
N TYR A 87 -1.39 -1.61 22.79
CA TYR A 87 -1.15 -2.75 21.91
C TYR A 87 -0.60 -2.40 20.52
N ALA A 88 -1.02 -1.27 19.95
CA ALA A 88 -0.44 -0.80 18.70
C ALA A 88 1.03 -0.40 18.88
N ALA A 89 1.39 0.20 20.00
CA ALA A 89 2.77 0.53 20.35
C ALA A 89 3.63 -0.73 20.49
N GLU A 90 3.16 -1.72 21.25
CA GLU A 90 3.85 -3.00 21.41
C GLU A 90 4.11 -3.70 20.07
N LEU A 91 3.12 -3.68 19.16
CA LEU A 91 3.28 -4.24 17.82
C LEU A 91 4.30 -3.48 16.99
N LEU A 92 4.32 -2.15 17.03
CA LEU A 92 5.30 -1.32 16.32
C LEU A 92 6.71 -1.56 16.86
N GLU A 93 6.91 -1.58 18.17
CA GLU A 93 8.21 -1.87 18.78
C GLU A 93 8.72 -3.28 18.39
N ARG A 94 7.82 -4.27 18.38
CA ARG A 94 8.17 -5.62 17.92
C ARG A 94 8.51 -5.65 16.44
N SER A 95 7.81 -4.89 15.60
CA SER A 95 8.11 -4.80 14.17
C SER A 95 9.50 -4.22 13.91
N PHE A 96 9.92 -3.20 14.66
CA PHE A 96 11.27 -2.62 14.54
C PHE A 96 12.36 -3.62 14.96
N ALA A 97 12.12 -4.40 16.01
CA ALA A 97 13.06 -5.46 16.40
C ALA A 97 13.23 -6.50 15.28
N LEU A 98 12.12 -6.90 14.65
CA LEU A 98 12.12 -7.84 13.52
C LEU A 98 12.79 -7.25 12.28
N ASP A 99 12.59 -5.97 11.98
CA ASP A 99 13.26 -5.28 10.86
C ASP A 99 14.77 -5.21 11.09
N LYS A 100 15.20 -4.95 12.33
CA LYS A 100 16.63 -4.98 12.68
C LYS A 100 17.22 -6.38 12.52
N GLU A 101 16.52 -7.44 12.95
CA GLU A 101 16.92 -8.84 12.76
C GLU A 101 17.08 -9.18 11.26
N LYS A 102 16.16 -8.67 10.42
CA LYS A 102 16.17 -8.85 8.95
C LYS A 102 17.07 -7.87 8.20
N ARG A 103 17.77 -6.97 8.92
CA ARG A 103 18.62 -5.92 8.35
C ARG A 103 17.89 -4.98 7.37
N ARG A 104 16.61 -4.76 7.56
CA ARG A 104 15.88 -3.78 6.78
C ARG A 104 16.28 -2.36 7.14
N ALA A 105 16.40 -1.50 6.12
CA ALA A 105 16.95 -0.16 6.30
C ALA A 105 16.01 0.80 7.03
N ALA A 106 14.69 0.62 6.85
CA ALA A 106 13.67 1.47 7.42
C ALA A 106 12.30 0.77 7.41
N SER A 107 11.32 1.36 8.09
CA SER A 107 9.92 1.11 7.85
C SER A 107 9.21 2.39 7.41
N ILE A 108 8.19 2.25 6.58
CA ILE A 108 7.35 3.34 6.10
C ILE A 108 5.89 3.02 6.40
N LEU A 109 5.05 4.04 6.44
CA LEU A 109 3.60 3.91 6.54
C LEU A 109 2.91 5.14 5.96
N ILE A 110 1.61 5.01 5.70
CA ILE A 110 0.75 6.12 5.28
C ILE A 110 -0.34 6.28 6.33
N PRO A 111 -0.30 7.36 7.15
CA PRO A 111 -1.36 7.63 8.11
C PRO A 111 -2.66 7.97 7.40
N ALA A 112 -3.76 7.28 7.73
CA ALA A 112 -5.07 7.54 7.14
C ALA A 112 -5.70 8.86 7.62
N GLU A 113 -5.35 9.28 8.85
CA GLU A 113 -5.93 10.44 9.54
C GLU A 113 -4.84 11.38 10.05
N LYS A 114 -5.11 12.69 10.08
CA LYS A 114 -4.12 13.69 10.53
C LYS A 114 -3.58 13.45 11.94
N TRP A 115 -4.41 13.01 12.88
CA TRP A 115 -3.98 12.74 14.25
C TRP A 115 -3.01 11.57 14.37
N LEU A 116 -2.97 10.66 13.39
CA LEU A 116 -2.04 9.53 13.35
C LEU A 116 -0.59 9.97 13.14
N PHE A 117 -0.33 11.13 12.52
CA PHE A 117 1.02 11.67 12.43
C PHE A 117 1.61 11.91 13.82
N GLU A 118 0.81 12.47 14.75
CA GLU A 118 1.24 12.67 16.14
C GLU A 118 1.40 11.32 16.88
N PHE A 119 0.57 10.34 16.57
CA PHE A 119 0.67 9.00 17.15
C PHE A 119 1.96 8.28 16.71
N TYR A 120 2.38 8.39 15.44
CA TYR A 120 3.55 7.71 14.94
C TYR A 120 4.88 8.46 15.21
N ARG A 121 4.85 9.75 15.45
CA ARG A 121 6.05 10.58 15.70
C ARG A 121 6.94 10.07 16.84
N PRO A 122 6.43 9.66 18.01
CA PRO A 122 7.26 9.11 19.09
C PRO A 122 8.02 7.82 18.73
N PHE A 123 7.57 7.11 17.70
CA PHE A 123 8.23 5.91 17.16
C PHE A 123 9.32 6.22 16.12
N GLY A 124 9.62 7.50 15.87
CA GLY A 124 10.66 7.94 14.94
C GLY A 124 10.19 8.15 13.50
N TYR A 125 8.89 8.04 13.21
CA TYR A 125 8.36 8.38 11.89
C TYR A 125 8.36 9.88 11.64
N THR A 126 8.76 10.26 10.43
CA THR A 126 8.75 11.64 9.95
C THR A 126 8.09 11.71 8.59
N GLU A 127 7.54 12.87 8.27
CA GLU A 127 6.96 13.12 6.94
C GLU A 127 8.10 13.17 5.91
N THR A 128 8.11 12.21 4.99
CA THR A 128 9.21 12.04 4.02
C THR A 128 8.70 12.09 2.59
N PHE A 129 7.50 11.58 2.34
CA PHE A 129 6.89 11.53 1.01
C PHE A 129 5.68 12.45 0.94
N TYR A 130 5.55 13.16 -0.16
CA TYR A 130 4.46 14.09 -0.39
C TYR A 130 3.73 13.74 -1.69
N LEU A 131 2.40 13.75 -1.65
CA LEU A 131 1.56 13.56 -2.81
C LEU A 131 1.23 14.91 -3.45
N SER A 132 1.48 15.03 -4.75
CA SER A 132 0.98 16.15 -5.53
C SER A 132 -0.46 15.82 -5.97
N ARG A 133 -1.42 16.63 -5.52
CA ARG A 133 -2.82 16.51 -5.95
C ARG A 133 -3.16 17.67 -6.88
N ARG A 134 -3.69 17.34 -8.05
CA ARG A 134 -4.16 18.34 -9.03
C ARG A 134 -5.64 18.11 -9.31
N SER A 135 -6.41 19.18 -9.32
CA SER A 135 -7.80 19.17 -9.81
C SER A 135 -7.80 19.69 -11.23
N LEU A 136 -8.39 18.93 -12.14
CA LEU A 136 -8.52 19.30 -13.53
C LEU A 136 -9.98 19.54 -13.85
N THR A 137 -10.27 20.65 -14.51
CA THR A 137 -11.62 20.93 -15.04
C THR A 137 -11.65 20.48 -16.49
N ARG A 138 -12.67 19.71 -16.85
CA ARG A 138 -12.89 19.29 -18.23
C ARG A 138 -13.13 20.54 -19.10
N THR A 139 -12.30 20.76 -20.11
CA THR A 139 -12.49 21.80 -21.12
C THR A 139 -13.03 21.18 -22.40
N ALA A 140 -13.79 21.93 -23.19
CA ALA A 140 -14.21 21.51 -24.51
C ALA A 140 -12.98 21.53 -25.46
N GLY A 141 -12.79 20.47 -26.23
CA GLY A 141 -11.71 20.33 -27.19
C GLY A 141 -11.64 18.94 -27.80
N GLU A 142 -10.88 18.78 -28.87
CA GLU A 142 -10.51 17.47 -29.37
C GLU A 142 -9.35 16.96 -28.54
N PHE A 143 -9.55 15.81 -27.88
CA PHE A 143 -8.54 15.15 -27.06
C PHE A 143 -8.33 13.73 -27.62
N GLU A 144 -7.09 13.31 -27.67
CA GLU A 144 -6.80 11.90 -27.89
C GLU A 144 -7.32 11.09 -26.71
N LEU A 145 -8.19 10.12 -27.00
CA LEU A 145 -8.77 9.27 -25.96
C LEU A 145 -7.73 8.26 -25.48
N PRO A 146 -7.58 8.08 -24.17
CA PRO A 146 -6.69 7.06 -23.65
C PRO A 146 -7.20 5.66 -24.01
N ARG A 147 -6.27 4.73 -24.14
CA ARG A 147 -6.59 3.31 -24.33
C ARG A 147 -6.43 2.58 -23.01
N ARG A 148 -7.27 1.58 -22.76
CA ARG A 148 -7.07 0.69 -21.64
C ARG A 148 -5.77 -0.09 -21.85
N ILE A 149 -4.93 -0.15 -20.82
CA ILE A 149 -3.65 -0.83 -20.83
C ILE A 149 -3.58 -1.89 -19.73
N GLY A 150 -2.69 -2.85 -19.88
CA GLY A 150 -2.53 -3.97 -18.95
C GLY A 150 -1.10 -4.48 -18.97
N ASP A 151 -0.89 -5.72 -18.55
CA ASP A 151 0.42 -6.36 -18.33
C ASP A 151 1.41 -6.25 -19.50
N ALA A 152 0.93 -6.24 -20.74
CA ALA A 152 1.78 -6.05 -21.91
C ALA A 152 2.52 -4.69 -21.93
N HIS A 153 1.98 -3.70 -21.23
CA HIS A 153 2.51 -2.34 -21.16
C HIS A 153 3.41 -2.09 -19.94
N ILE A 154 3.57 -3.07 -19.04
CA ILE A 154 4.38 -2.92 -17.81
C ILE A 154 5.79 -2.36 -18.09
N PRO A 155 6.53 -2.81 -19.10
CA PRO A 155 7.85 -2.22 -19.38
C PRO A 155 7.80 -0.72 -19.65
N GLN A 156 6.80 -0.23 -20.39
CA GLN A 156 6.64 1.19 -20.70
C GLN A 156 6.13 1.97 -19.46
N ILE A 157 5.18 1.41 -18.70
CA ILE A 157 4.68 1.99 -17.44
C ILE A 157 5.86 2.18 -16.48
N ASN A 158 6.67 1.14 -16.29
CA ASN A 158 7.81 1.20 -15.37
C ASN A 158 8.86 2.21 -15.84
N ALA A 159 9.13 2.30 -17.13
CA ALA A 159 10.08 3.28 -17.67
C ALA A 159 9.61 4.72 -17.38
N LEU A 160 8.33 5.04 -17.59
CA LEU A 160 7.76 6.35 -17.25
C LEU A 160 7.81 6.61 -15.74
N TYR A 161 7.47 5.61 -14.93
CA TYR A 161 7.51 5.70 -13.47
C TYR A 161 8.92 6.07 -12.97
N GLU A 162 9.92 5.27 -13.34
CA GLU A 162 11.32 5.48 -12.93
C GLU A 162 11.87 6.83 -13.41
N ALA A 163 11.52 7.25 -14.64
CA ALA A 163 11.94 8.55 -15.18
C ALA A 163 11.31 9.75 -14.45
N SER A 164 10.16 9.55 -13.81
CA SER A 164 9.39 10.60 -13.11
C SER A 164 9.62 10.63 -11.61
N CYS A 165 10.22 9.57 -11.07
CA CYS A 165 10.43 9.45 -9.63
C CYS A 165 11.58 10.33 -9.12
N PRO A 166 11.46 10.87 -7.89
CA PRO A 166 12.59 11.49 -7.20
C PRO A 166 13.66 10.45 -6.84
N PRO A 167 14.86 10.88 -6.46
CA PRO A 167 15.94 9.97 -6.03
C PRO A 167 15.60 9.04 -4.86
N LEU A 168 14.56 9.37 -4.11
CA LEU A 168 14.01 8.56 -3.03
C LEU A 168 12.58 8.14 -3.43
N HIS A 169 12.38 6.87 -3.80
CA HIS A 169 11.08 6.35 -4.21
C HIS A 169 10.98 4.84 -4.01
N ILE A 170 9.77 4.31 -3.99
CA ILE A 170 9.51 2.87 -3.97
C ILE A 170 9.70 2.32 -5.37
N THR A 171 10.56 1.32 -5.54
CA THR A 171 10.68 0.59 -6.80
C THR A 171 9.55 -0.42 -6.95
N ARG A 172 9.14 -0.66 -8.19
CA ARG A 172 8.10 -1.64 -8.51
C ARG A 172 8.62 -2.60 -9.58
N GLY A 173 8.63 -3.88 -9.26
CA GLY A 173 8.94 -4.91 -10.23
C GLY A 173 7.72 -5.29 -11.09
N ARG A 174 7.91 -6.23 -12.02
CA ARG A 174 6.84 -6.71 -12.90
C ARG A 174 5.65 -7.28 -12.12
N GLU A 175 5.92 -8.02 -11.04
CA GLU A 175 4.86 -8.65 -10.26
C GLU A 175 4.02 -7.63 -9.48
N GLU A 176 4.65 -6.58 -8.92
CA GLU A 176 3.95 -5.50 -8.23
C GLU A 176 3.05 -4.74 -9.19
N TRP A 177 3.55 -4.42 -10.40
CA TRP A 177 2.74 -3.79 -11.44
C TRP A 177 1.56 -4.67 -11.86
N SER A 178 1.81 -5.96 -12.13
CA SER A 178 0.75 -6.89 -12.53
C SER A 178 -0.33 -7.03 -11.45
N ARG A 179 0.08 -7.15 -10.18
CA ARG A 179 -0.86 -7.19 -9.04
C ARG A 179 -1.69 -5.91 -8.91
N GLN A 180 -1.07 -4.75 -9.11
CA GLN A 180 -1.79 -3.47 -9.06
C GLN A 180 -2.79 -3.33 -10.21
N ILE A 181 -2.41 -3.68 -11.43
CA ILE A 181 -3.30 -3.67 -12.60
C ILE A 181 -4.49 -4.63 -12.36
N ALA A 182 -4.21 -5.86 -11.94
CA ALA A 182 -5.24 -6.85 -11.66
C ALA A 182 -6.21 -6.42 -10.56
N MET A 183 -5.73 -5.74 -9.54
CA MET A 183 -6.56 -5.17 -8.47
C MET A 183 -7.51 -4.10 -9.01
N PHE A 184 -7.01 -3.17 -9.81
CA PHE A 184 -7.87 -2.12 -10.40
C PHE A 184 -8.92 -2.72 -11.33
N ASP A 185 -8.54 -3.71 -12.15
CA ASP A 185 -9.48 -4.41 -13.03
C ASP A 185 -10.56 -5.17 -12.24
N ALA A 186 -10.19 -5.88 -11.20
CA ALA A 186 -11.12 -6.66 -10.38
C ALA A 186 -12.12 -5.80 -9.60
N LEU A 187 -11.74 -4.59 -9.23
CA LEU A 187 -12.57 -3.64 -8.49
C LEU A 187 -13.39 -2.70 -9.41
N GLY A 188 -13.48 -3.01 -10.71
CA GLY A 188 -14.26 -2.21 -11.66
C GLY A 188 -13.61 -0.88 -12.06
N ALA A 189 -12.36 -0.69 -11.68
CA ALA A 189 -11.52 0.44 -12.04
C ALA A 189 -10.78 0.19 -13.37
N GLY A 190 -9.71 0.93 -13.67
CA GLY A 190 -8.93 0.66 -14.86
C GLY A 190 -7.61 1.42 -14.92
N VAL A 191 -6.74 0.92 -15.79
CA VAL A 191 -5.49 1.59 -16.12
C VAL A 191 -5.54 2.04 -17.57
N TYR A 192 -5.23 3.30 -17.79
CA TYR A 192 -5.35 3.93 -19.10
C TYR A 192 -4.02 4.57 -19.51
N GLY A 193 -3.73 4.53 -20.80
CA GLY A 193 -2.50 5.07 -21.39
C GLY A 193 -2.76 5.97 -22.58
N TRP A 194 -1.92 6.98 -22.74
CA TRP A 194 -1.83 7.84 -23.92
C TRP A 194 -0.58 7.48 -24.71
N PHE A 195 -0.68 7.52 -26.02
CA PHE A 195 0.36 7.02 -26.92
C PHE A 195 0.72 8.05 -27.98
N ASP A 196 2.01 8.13 -28.30
CA ASP A 196 2.48 8.68 -29.57
C ASP A 196 2.99 7.52 -30.43
N GLY A 197 2.23 7.18 -31.48
CA GLY A 197 2.44 5.95 -32.23
C GLY A 197 2.33 4.70 -31.35
N ALA A 198 3.44 4.00 -31.15
CA ALA A 198 3.55 2.82 -30.28
C ALA A 198 4.12 3.14 -28.89
N ALA A 199 4.62 4.35 -28.68
CA ALA A 199 5.24 4.74 -27.42
C ALA A 199 4.18 5.21 -26.42
N LEU A 200 4.18 4.64 -25.22
CA LEU A 200 3.37 5.13 -24.10
C LEU A 200 4.01 6.44 -23.59
N THR A 201 3.25 7.53 -23.65
CA THR A 201 3.72 8.87 -23.23
C THR A 201 3.20 9.27 -21.86
N ALA A 202 2.04 8.72 -21.46
CA ALA A 202 1.45 8.94 -20.15
C ALA A 202 0.59 7.75 -19.75
N TYR A 203 0.37 7.57 -18.44
CA TYR A 203 -0.61 6.61 -17.94
C TYR A 203 -1.34 7.14 -16.70
N ALA A 204 -2.49 6.54 -16.39
CA ALA A 204 -3.24 6.80 -15.16
C ALA A 204 -3.92 5.53 -14.65
N PHE A 205 -3.85 5.33 -13.33
CA PHE A 205 -4.68 4.40 -12.58
C PHE A 205 -5.93 5.13 -12.12
N CYS A 206 -7.09 4.75 -12.62
CA CYS A 206 -8.33 5.47 -12.40
C CYS A 206 -9.34 4.62 -11.65
N TRP A 207 -9.95 5.20 -10.63
CA TRP A 207 -11.07 4.62 -9.91
C TRP A 207 -12.20 5.66 -9.90
N GLU A 208 -13.33 5.35 -10.48
CA GLU A 208 -14.43 6.30 -10.69
C GLU A 208 -13.91 7.57 -11.42
N ASP A 209 -14.20 8.74 -10.89
CA ASP A 209 -13.79 10.03 -11.45
C ASP A 209 -12.41 10.52 -10.97
N THR A 210 -11.62 9.64 -10.31
CA THR A 210 -10.34 9.99 -9.70
C THR A 210 -9.19 9.17 -10.28
N ALA A 211 -8.14 9.84 -10.74
CA ALA A 211 -6.86 9.18 -11.00
C ALA A 211 -6.10 9.04 -9.67
N GLN A 212 -5.82 7.82 -9.28
CA GLN A 212 -5.06 7.50 -8.07
C GLN A 212 -3.55 7.69 -8.27
N GLU A 213 -3.08 7.40 -9.49
CA GLU A 213 -1.72 7.65 -9.93
C GLU A 213 -1.76 8.05 -11.40
N ALA A 214 -1.08 9.12 -11.77
CA ALA A 214 -0.93 9.55 -13.16
C ALA A 214 0.47 10.09 -13.39
N ILE A 215 1.08 9.69 -14.50
CA ILE A 215 2.40 10.14 -14.97
C ILE A 215 2.30 10.47 -16.45
N GLY A 216 2.81 11.64 -16.81
CA GLY A 216 2.86 12.12 -18.18
C GLY A 216 3.54 13.47 -18.31
#